data_fb42f3f3bd4cbd3ad1c46263f795929b
#
_entry.id   fb42f3f3bd4cbd3ad1c46263f795929b
#
_cell.length_a   1.000
_cell.length_b   1.000
_cell.length_c   1.000
_cell.angle_alpha   90.00
_cell.angle_beta   90.00
_cell.angle_gamma   90.00
#
_symmetry.space_group_name_H-M   'P 1'
#
loop_
_entity.id
_entity.type
_entity.pdbx_description
1 polymer ?
#
loop_
_entity_poly.entity_id
_entity_poly.type
_entity_poly.pdbx_seq_one_letter_code
_entity_poly.pdbx_strand_id
1 'polypeptide(L)'
;AICINDFALKVAPRLNEMGIKIIHQTGKNDFQRVKEEYEKLNINADIFDFSKDIPSKMSSADFAVSRAGASTLWELCANSLPTFFISYKHAAGDHQYYNAKALLDKGLCFLKREEELDEEDFFKAINSDIHKISIELIGSINPNAISFIANIILENNKK
;
A
#
# COMPACT_ATOMS: atom_id res chain seq x y z
N ALA A 1 -10.93 0.21 -4.68
CA ALA A 1 -11.59 1.31 -3.95
C ALA A 1 -11.67 2.53 -4.86
N ILE A 2 -12.85 3.07 -5.10
CA ILE A 2 -13.06 4.18 -6.06
C ILE A 2 -12.14 5.37 -5.73
N CYS A 3 -12.08 5.80 -4.49
CA CYS A 3 -11.21 6.91 -4.07
C CYS A 3 -9.72 6.68 -4.43
N ILE A 4 -9.19 5.47 -4.24
CA ILE A 4 -7.81 5.16 -4.63
C ILE A 4 -7.65 5.16 -6.15
N ASN A 5 -8.64 4.63 -6.88
CA ASN A 5 -8.63 4.64 -8.35
C ASN A 5 -8.63 6.08 -8.89
N ASP A 6 -9.48 6.94 -8.33
CA ASP A 6 -9.55 8.35 -8.72
C ASP A 6 -8.25 9.09 -8.39
N PHE A 7 -7.68 8.81 -7.21
CA PHE A 7 -6.39 9.38 -6.83
C PHE A 7 -5.26 8.91 -7.74
N ALA A 8 -5.21 7.62 -8.07
CA ALA A 8 -4.21 7.08 -8.99
C ALA A 8 -4.29 7.74 -10.37
N LEU A 9 -5.50 7.91 -10.92
CA LEU A 9 -5.72 8.62 -12.17
C LEU A 9 -5.29 10.08 -12.11
N LYS A 10 -5.53 10.74 -10.97
CA LYS A 10 -5.17 12.15 -10.76
C LYS A 10 -3.65 12.38 -10.77
N VAL A 11 -2.89 11.48 -10.15
CA VAL A 11 -1.42 11.59 -10.07
C VAL A 11 -0.70 10.97 -11.27
N ALA A 12 -1.39 10.15 -12.08
CA ALA A 12 -0.81 9.40 -13.18
C ALA A 12 -0.08 10.25 -14.23
N PRO A 13 -0.57 11.43 -14.67
CA PRO A 13 0.14 12.27 -15.64
C PRO A 13 1.53 12.65 -15.14
N ARG A 14 1.65 13.13 -13.91
CA ARG A 14 2.94 13.52 -13.32
C ARG A 14 3.85 12.33 -13.08
N LEU A 15 3.31 11.16 -12.67
CA LEU A 15 4.09 9.92 -12.58
C LEU A 15 4.66 9.50 -13.93
N ASN A 16 3.86 9.59 -14.99
CA ASN A 16 4.28 9.28 -16.35
C ASN A 16 5.38 10.24 -16.85
N GLU A 17 5.28 11.53 -16.57
CA GLU A 17 6.32 12.53 -16.86
C GLU A 17 7.63 12.20 -16.11
N MET A 18 7.55 11.66 -14.89
CA MET A 18 8.70 11.21 -14.11
C MET A 18 9.28 9.87 -14.60
N GLY A 19 8.67 9.23 -15.60
CA GLY A 19 9.08 7.92 -16.11
C GLY A 19 8.73 6.75 -15.18
N ILE A 20 7.83 6.95 -14.22
CA ILE A 20 7.40 5.93 -13.25
C ILE A 20 6.35 5.02 -13.90
N LYS A 21 6.59 3.72 -13.85
CA LYS A 21 5.63 2.71 -14.32
C LYS A 21 4.53 2.49 -13.29
N ILE A 22 3.30 2.37 -13.77
CA ILE A 22 2.13 2.18 -12.93
C ILE A 22 1.60 0.77 -13.08
N ILE A 23 1.41 0.08 -11.95
CA ILE A 23 0.70 -1.20 -11.82
C ILE A 23 -0.55 -0.93 -11.00
N HIS A 24 -1.75 -1.14 -11.58
CA HIS A 24 -2.99 -0.70 -10.96
C HIS A 24 -4.05 -1.81 -10.90
N GLN A 25 -4.32 -2.30 -9.69
CA GLN A 25 -5.47 -3.17 -9.42
C GLN A 25 -6.70 -2.33 -9.10
N THR A 26 -7.64 -2.28 -10.02
CA THR A 26 -8.82 -1.42 -9.95
C THR A 26 -10.00 -2.03 -9.19
N GLY A 27 -10.07 -3.37 -9.14
CA GLY A 27 -11.27 -4.13 -8.79
C GLY A 27 -12.24 -4.24 -9.97
N LYS A 28 -13.06 -5.30 -9.97
CA LYS A 28 -13.93 -5.66 -11.09
C LYS A 28 -14.90 -4.55 -11.52
N ASN A 29 -15.49 -3.86 -10.54
CA ASN A 29 -16.56 -2.91 -10.81
C ASN A 29 -16.07 -1.61 -11.47
N ASP A 30 -14.79 -1.29 -11.35
CA ASP A 30 -14.23 0.00 -11.81
C ASP A 30 -13.19 -0.16 -12.92
N PHE A 31 -12.90 -1.42 -13.30
CA PHE A 31 -11.86 -1.74 -14.28
C PHE A 31 -12.05 -1.02 -15.61
N GLN A 32 -13.25 -1.09 -16.18
CA GLN A 32 -13.50 -0.53 -17.49
C GLN A 32 -13.35 0.99 -17.50
N ARG A 33 -13.89 1.67 -16.48
CA ARG A 33 -13.76 3.14 -16.34
C ARG A 33 -12.29 3.56 -16.22
N VAL A 34 -11.54 2.91 -15.34
CA VAL A 34 -10.14 3.26 -15.09
C VAL A 34 -9.29 3.01 -16.34
N LYS A 35 -9.55 1.91 -17.06
CA LYS A 35 -8.87 1.59 -18.31
C LYS A 35 -9.09 2.70 -19.36
N GLU A 36 -10.34 3.10 -19.58
CA GLU A 36 -10.69 4.17 -20.52
C GLU A 36 -10.02 5.50 -20.14
N GLU A 37 -9.92 5.83 -18.84
CA GLU A 37 -9.25 7.06 -18.40
C GLU A 37 -7.73 7.02 -18.66
N TYR A 38 -7.05 5.90 -18.45
CA TYR A 38 -5.63 5.76 -18.81
C TYR A 38 -5.42 5.86 -20.33
N GLU A 39 -6.32 5.29 -21.13
CA GLU A 39 -6.30 5.42 -22.60
C GLU A 39 -6.45 6.88 -23.05
N LYS A 40 -7.42 7.63 -22.49
CA LYS A 40 -7.61 9.08 -22.75
C LYS A 40 -6.38 9.90 -22.36
N LEU A 41 -5.72 9.55 -21.26
CA LEU A 41 -4.49 10.19 -20.81
C LEU A 41 -3.26 9.81 -21.63
N ASN A 42 -3.38 8.80 -22.53
CA ASN A 42 -2.30 8.20 -23.29
C ASN A 42 -1.16 7.69 -22.39
N ILE A 43 -1.52 7.08 -21.25
CA ILE A 43 -0.59 6.51 -20.26
C ILE A 43 -0.62 5.00 -20.35
N ASN A 44 0.57 4.39 -20.56
CA ASN A 44 0.71 2.93 -20.56
C ASN A 44 0.90 2.42 -19.12
N ALA A 45 -0.20 1.93 -18.51
CA ALA A 45 -0.21 1.31 -17.20
C ALA A 45 -0.56 -0.18 -17.26
N ASP A 46 0.02 -1.00 -16.38
CA ASP A 46 -0.41 -2.42 -16.19
C ASP A 46 -1.66 -2.44 -15.33
N ILE A 47 -2.83 -2.55 -15.97
CA ILE A 47 -4.14 -2.42 -15.34
C ILE A 47 -4.82 -3.78 -15.31
N PHE A 48 -5.37 -4.16 -14.15
CA PHE A 48 -6.14 -5.41 -14.00
C PHE A 48 -7.26 -5.26 -12.95
N ASP A 49 -8.29 -6.07 -13.09
CA ASP A 49 -9.41 -6.10 -12.15
C ASP A 49 -9.07 -6.87 -10.87
N PHE A 50 -8.45 -8.05 -11.04
CA PHE A 50 -8.02 -8.95 -9.98
C PHE A 50 -6.81 -9.76 -10.47
N SER A 51 -5.88 -10.06 -9.58
CA SER A 51 -4.76 -10.97 -9.85
C SER A 51 -4.59 -11.97 -8.71
N LYS A 52 -4.29 -13.22 -9.06
CA LYS A 52 -3.83 -14.24 -8.10
C LYS A 52 -2.33 -14.10 -7.80
N ASP A 53 -1.62 -13.31 -8.59
CA ASP A 53 -0.17 -13.11 -8.52
C ASP A 53 0.19 -11.71 -8.00
N ILE A 54 -0.54 -11.26 -6.99
CA ILE A 54 -0.24 -9.99 -6.29
C ILE A 54 1.17 -9.98 -5.67
N PRO A 55 1.66 -11.06 -5.04
CA PRO A 55 3.02 -11.06 -4.49
C PRO A 55 4.11 -10.74 -5.51
N SER A 56 4.07 -11.31 -6.72
CA SER A 56 5.02 -10.97 -7.79
C SER A 56 4.95 -9.49 -8.20
N LYS A 57 3.73 -8.95 -8.26
CA LYS A 57 3.55 -7.52 -8.58
C LYS A 57 4.10 -6.62 -7.48
N MET A 58 3.88 -6.98 -6.22
CA MET A 58 4.47 -6.25 -5.07
C MET A 58 6.00 -6.32 -5.08
N SER A 59 6.58 -7.49 -5.35
CA SER A 59 8.04 -7.65 -5.39
C SER A 59 8.72 -6.93 -6.56
N SER A 60 7.96 -6.55 -7.59
CA SER A 60 8.45 -5.77 -8.74
C SER A 60 8.24 -4.26 -8.61
N ALA A 61 7.63 -3.81 -7.53
CA ALA A 61 7.31 -2.41 -7.28
C ALA A 61 8.29 -1.80 -6.27
N ASP A 62 8.57 -0.51 -6.40
CA ASP A 62 9.41 0.26 -5.50
C ASP A 62 8.60 1.04 -4.45
N PHE A 63 7.32 1.29 -4.73
CA PHE A 63 6.42 2.06 -3.88
C PHE A 63 4.97 1.64 -4.10
N ALA A 64 4.14 1.69 -3.07
CA ALA A 64 2.74 1.32 -3.15
C ALA A 64 1.79 2.41 -2.65
N VAL A 65 0.55 2.38 -3.16
CA VAL A 65 -0.59 3.11 -2.62
C VAL A 65 -1.68 2.09 -2.28
N SER A 66 -2.18 2.10 -1.05
CA SER A 66 -3.15 1.09 -0.61
C SER A 66 -4.05 1.57 0.52
N ARG A 67 -5.15 0.84 0.75
CA ARG A 67 -5.86 0.87 2.02
C ARG A 67 -5.03 0.19 3.12
N ALA A 68 -5.22 0.62 4.36
CA ALA A 68 -4.51 0.04 5.51
C ALA A 68 -5.32 -1.09 6.18
N GLY A 69 -5.89 -2.01 5.39
CA GLY A 69 -6.43 -3.27 5.90
C GLY A 69 -5.31 -4.14 6.48
N ALA A 70 -5.56 -4.82 7.60
CA ALA A 70 -4.51 -5.53 8.33
C ALA A 70 -3.72 -6.53 7.46
N SER A 71 -4.41 -7.39 6.69
CA SER A 71 -3.74 -8.37 5.81
C SER A 71 -2.85 -7.70 4.78
N THR A 72 -3.41 -6.74 4.02
CA THR A 72 -2.68 -6.04 2.96
C THR A 72 -1.50 -5.25 3.51
N LEU A 73 -1.66 -4.60 4.67
CA LEU A 73 -0.58 -3.87 5.33
C LEU A 73 0.61 -4.79 5.62
N TRP A 74 0.35 -5.97 6.21
CA TRP A 74 1.42 -6.93 6.52
C TRP A 74 2.01 -7.60 5.28
N GLU A 75 1.22 -7.81 4.22
CA GLU A 75 1.73 -8.28 2.93
C GLU A 75 2.69 -7.27 2.30
N LEU A 76 2.34 -5.98 2.32
CA LEU A 76 3.22 -4.91 1.84
C LEU A 76 4.51 -4.80 2.67
N CYS A 77 4.40 -4.87 3.99
CA CYS A 77 5.57 -4.90 4.87
C CYS A 77 6.46 -6.12 4.60
N ALA A 78 5.86 -7.32 4.41
CA ALA A 78 6.60 -8.54 4.12
C ALA A 78 7.36 -8.48 2.78
N ASN A 79 6.87 -7.70 1.83
CA ASN A 79 7.56 -7.39 0.59
C ASN A 79 8.51 -6.19 0.70
N SER A 80 8.72 -5.64 1.91
CA SER A 80 9.57 -4.48 2.16
C SER A 80 9.22 -3.27 1.29
N LEU A 81 7.93 -3.11 0.99
CA LEU A 81 7.41 -2.15 0.03
C LEU A 81 6.95 -0.87 0.74
N PRO A 82 7.68 0.25 0.63
CA PRO A 82 7.27 1.53 1.17
C PRO A 82 5.89 1.92 0.64
N THR A 83 4.99 2.30 1.53
CA THR A 83 3.58 2.45 1.16
C THR A 83 3.00 3.77 1.63
N PHE A 84 2.26 4.43 0.74
CA PHE A 84 1.37 5.54 1.06
C PHE A 84 -0.04 4.98 1.33
N PHE A 85 -0.40 4.89 2.61
CA PHE A 85 -1.70 4.40 3.03
C PHE A 85 -2.75 5.50 2.98
N ILE A 86 -3.92 5.15 2.44
CA ILE A 86 -5.10 5.99 2.43
C ILE A 86 -6.16 5.28 3.28
N SER A 87 -6.38 5.75 4.51
CA SER A 87 -7.35 5.13 5.41
C SER A 87 -8.78 5.49 5.04
N TYR A 88 -9.69 4.49 5.19
CA TYR A 88 -11.10 4.68 4.94
C TYR A 88 -11.79 5.26 6.17
N LYS A 89 -12.37 6.43 6.03
CA LYS A 89 -13.02 7.23 7.09
C LYS A 89 -14.14 6.48 7.84
N HIS A 90 -14.90 5.62 7.14
CA HIS A 90 -16.03 4.90 7.73
C HIS A 90 -15.66 3.47 8.17
N ALA A 91 -14.38 3.13 8.26
CA ALA A 91 -13.95 1.88 8.84
C ALA A 91 -14.35 1.82 10.32
N ALA A 92 -14.99 0.73 10.75
CA ALA A 92 -15.45 0.58 12.12
C ALA A 92 -14.31 0.85 13.12
N GLY A 93 -14.53 1.78 14.06
CA GLY A 93 -13.50 2.15 15.04
C GLY A 93 -12.21 2.72 14.43
N ASP A 94 -12.26 3.22 13.19
CA ASP A 94 -11.11 3.81 12.50
C ASP A 94 -9.88 2.85 12.40
N HIS A 95 -10.13 1.54 12.41
CA HIS A 95 -9.09 0.52 12.51
C HIS A 95 -8.03 0.62 11.40
N GLN A 96 -8.40 1.05 10.17
CA GLN A 96 -7.42 1.22 9.10
C GLN A 96 -6.40 2.31 9.43
N TYR A 97 -6.85 3.42 9.99
CA TYR A 97 -5.94 4.48 10.42
C TYR A 97 -4.97 3.98 11.49
N TYR A 98 -5.47 3.32 12.52
CA TYR A 98 -4.62 2.83 13.62
C TYR A 98 -3.68 1.70 13.20
N ASN A 99 -4.08 0.84 12.25
CA ASN A 99 -3.17 -0.16 11.67
C ASN A 99 -1.93 0.49 11.05
N ALA A 100 -2.12 1.50 10.20
CA ALA A 100 -1.00 2.18 9.56
C ALA A 100 -0.26 3.14 10.50
N LYS A 101 -0.96 3.72 11.49
CA LYS A 101 -0.35 4.66 12.44
C LYS A 101 0.81 4.06 13.21
N ALA A 102 0.75 2.78 13.57
CA ALA A 102 1.84 2.07 14.24
C ALA A 102 3.13 2.01 13.39
N LEU A 103 3.00 1.97 12.07
CA LEU A 103 4.14 2.06 11.14
C LEU A 103 4.56 3.51 10.91
N LEU A 104 3.61 4.42 10.80
CA LEU A 104 3.87 5.86 10.64
C LEU A 104 4.71 6.39 11.80
N ASP A 105 4.37 6.03 13.04
CA ASP A 105 5.08 6.47 14.26
C ASP A 105 6.54 5.97 14.29
N LYS A 106 6.87 4.96 13.48
CA LYS A 106 8.23 4.45 13.27
C LYS A 106 8.90 4.99 12.02
N GLY A 107 8.21 5.84 11.24
CA GLY A 107 8.72 6.35 9.96
C GLY A 107 8.75 5.31 8.83
N LEU A 108 7.97 4.21 8.94
CA LEU A 108 8.00 3.08 8.01
C LEU A 108 6.92 3.13 6.92
N CYS A 109 6.05 4.11 6.95
CA CYS A 109 5.04 4.35 5.92
C CYS A 109 4.62 5.82 5.89
N PHE A 110 3.78 6.15 4.91
CA PHE A 110 3.04 7.40 4.84
C PHE A 110 1.56 7.10 5.04
N LEU A 111 0.82 8.03 5.65
CA LEU A 111 -0.58 7.84 5.99
C LEU A 111 -1.36 9.14 5.82
N LYS A 112 -2.46 9.06 5.10
CA LYS A 112 -3.48 10.11 5.01
C LYS A 112 -4.87 9.53 5.20
N ARG A 113 -5.78 10.34 5.71
CA ARG A 113 -7.19 10.06 5.62
C ARG A 113 -7.69 10.40 4.23
N GLU A 114 -8.75 9.74 3.79
CA GLU A 114 -9.33 9.95 2.47
C GLU A 114 -9.72 11.41 2.20
N GLU A 115 -10.22 12.10 3.22
CA GLU A 115 -10.58 13.52 3.17
C GLU A 115 -9.41 14.51 3.22
N GLU A 116 -8.23 14.03 3.63
CA GLU A 116 -6.99 14.82 3.74
C GLU A 116 -6.04 14.54 2.59
N LEU A 117 -6.52 13.80 1.57
CA LEU A 117 -5.68 13.31 0.49
C LEU A 117 -5.22 14.47 -0.41
N ASP A 118 -3.91 14.66 -0.48
CA ASP A 118 -3.25 15.72 -1.25
C ASP A 118 -2.16 15.15 -2.15
N GLU A 119 -2.08 15.65 -3.39
CA GLU A 119 -1.08 15.20 -4.37
C GLU A 119 0.34 15.58 -3.97
N GLU A 120 0.54 16.79 -3.44
CA GLU A 120 1.87 17.23 -3.07
C GLU A 120 2.45 16.42 -1.91
N ASP A 121 1.62 15.99 -0.95
CA ASP A 121 2.05 15.09 0.12
C ASP A 121 2.42 13.70 -0.43
N PHE A 122 1.70 13.21 -1.43
CA PHE A 122 2.07 11.98 -2.13
C PHE A 122 3.40 12.12 -2.87
N PHE A 123 3.59 13.22 -3.62
CA PHE A 123 4.85 13.44 -4.35
C PHE A 123 6.03 13.71 -3.42
N LYS A 124 5.84 14.32 -2.26
CA LYS A 124 6.87 14.38 -1.20
C LYS A 124 7.22 12.99 -0.70
N ALA A 125 6.23 12.13 -0.50
CA ALA A 125 6.43 10.76 -0.04
C ALA A 125 7.25 9.94 -1.04
N ILE A 126 6.87 9.92 -2.31
CA ILE A 126 7.57 9.13 -3.34
C ILE A 126 8.98 9.66 -3.65
N ASN A 127 9.24 10.96 -3.43
CA ASN A 127 10.56 11.58 -3.59
C ASN A 127 11.41 11.52 -2.31
N SER A 128 10.91 10.96 -1.22
CA SER A 128 11.69 10.76 0.01
C SER A 128 12.65 9.57 -0.13
N ASP A 129 13.43 9.28 0.91
CA ASP A 129 14.32 8.12 0.92
C ASP A 129 13.54 6.80 1.12
N ILE A 130 12.77 6.41 0.09
CA ILE A 130 11.99 5.17 0.09
C ILE A 130 12.88 3.94 0.21
N HIS A 131 14.13 3.98 -0.26
CA HIS A 131 15.08 2.88 -0.13
C HIS A 131 15.42 2.61 1.34
N LYS A 132 15.65 3.66 2.13
CA LYS A 132 15.86 3.52 3.57
C LYS A 132 14.64 2.89 4.25
N ILE A 133 13.42 3.35 3.92
CA ILE A 133 12.20 2.76 4.47
C ILE A 133 12.09 1.28 4.12
N SER A 134 12.40 0.88 2.88
CA SER A 134 12.39 -0.51 2.45
C SER A 134 13.35 -1.38 3.28
N ILE A 135 14.57 -0.92 3.54
CA ILE A 135 15.55 -1.63 4.38
C ILE A 135 15.03 -1.78 5.82
N GLU A 136 14.47 -0.72 6.39
CA GLU A 136 13.96 -0.74 7.77
C GLU A 136 12.73 -1.64 7.92
N LEU A 137 11.89 -1.75 6.87
CA LEU A 137 10.76 -2.68 6.83
C LEU A 137 11.21 -4.14 6.94
N ILE A 138 12.34 -4.55 6.34
CA ILE A 138 12.90 -5.90 6.45
C ILE A 138 13.09 -6.27 7.93
N GLY A 139 13.61 -5.35 8.73
CA GLY A 139 13.84 -5.56 10.16
C GLY A 139 12.58 -5.50 11.03
N SER A 140 11.47 -4.98 10.51
CA SER A 140 10.25 -4.76 11.27
C SER A 140 9.37 -6.00 11.42
N ILE A 141 9.59 -7.04 10.59
CA ILE A 141 8.81 -8.28 10.58
C ILE A 141 9.59 -9.38 11.28
N ASN A 142 8.95 -10.03 12.26
CA ASN A 142 9.50 -11.22 12.88
C ASN A 142 9.09 -12.47 12.06
N PRO A 143 9.98 -13.07 11.26
CA PRO A 143 9.66 -14.25 10.45
C PRO A 143 9.33 -15.47 11.33
N ASN A 144 9.69 -15.44 12.61
CA ASN A 144 9.46 -16.51 13.58
C ASN A 144 8.25 -16.25 14.49
N ALA A 145 7.35 -15.33 14.14
CA ALA A 145 6.21 -14.96 14.98
C ALA A 145 5.34 -16.17 15.35
N ILE A 146 5.12 -17.10 14.42
CA ILE A 146 4.36 -18.34 14.68
C ILE A 146 5.05 -19.19 15.74
N SER A 147 6.35 -19.42 15.62
CA SER A 147 7.13 -20.20 16.60
C SER A 147 7.16 -19.52 17.97
N PHE A 148 7.26 -18.20 18.00
CA PHE A 148 7.21 -17.41 19.22
C PHE A 148 5.86 -17.54 19.93
N ILE A 149 4.75 -17.42 19.21
CA ILE A 149 3.39 -17.59 19.77
C ILE A 149 3.19 -19.03 20.23
N ALA A 150 3.62 -20.03 19.46
CA ALA A 150 3.52 -21.43 19.84
C ALA A 150 4.28 -21.71 21.15
N ASN A 151 5.47 -21.17 21.32
CA ASN A 151 6.25 -21.33 22.56
C ASN A 151 5.54 -20.71 23.77
N ILE A 152 4.96 -19.50 23.63
CA ILE A 152 4.18 -18.86 24.71
C ILE A 152 3.00 -19.76 25.13
N ILE A 153 2.26 -20.32 24.16
CA ILE A 153 1.12 -21.20 24.44
C ILE A 153 1.59 -22.48 25.17
N LEU A 154 2.68 -23.10 24.72
CA LEU A 154 3.21 -24.31 25.31
C LEU A 154 3.75 -24.08 26.73
N GLU A 155 4.38 -22.95 27.00
CA GLU A 155 4.87 -22.58 28.31
C GLU A 155 3.72 -22.33 29.31
N ASN A 156 2.65 -21.69 28.88
CA ASN A 156 1.49 -21.42 29.73
C ASN A 156 0.63 -22.65 30.00
N ASN A 157 0.69 -23.69 29.17
CA ASN A 157 -0.01 -24.95 29.39
C ASN A 157 0.77 -25.95 30.30
N LYS A 158 1.97 -25.57 30.76
CA LYS A 158 2.76 -26.40 31.72
C LYS A 158 2.55 -26.01 33.18
N LYS A 159 1.70 -25.03 33.44
CA LYS A 159 1.24 -24.63 34.77
C LYS A 159 -0.15 -25.20 35.07
#